data_addaa2b458af8ec15115124999c9c459
#
_entry.id   addaa2b458af8ec15115124999c9c459
#
_cell.length_a   1.000
_cell.length_b   1.000
_cell.length_c   1.000
_cell.angle_alpha   90.00
_cell.angle_beta   90.00
_cell.angle_gamma   90.00
#
_symmetry.space_group_name_H-M   'P 1'
#
loop_
_entity.id
_entity.type
_entity.pdbx_description
1 polymer ?
#
loop_
_entity_poly.entity_id
_entity_poly.type
_entity_poly.pdbx_seq_one_letter_code
_entity_poly.pdbx_strand_id
1 'polypeptide(L)'
;MAQRRNPGEHAAVAAVRREGHGKVKFAVSDIDGILRGKYLHVDKFAGAAEGGFGFCDVVFGWDAHDVCYDNTQVTGWQHGFPDALARIDLATARRVPWDGGVPF
;
A
#
# COMPACT_ATOMS: atom_id res chain seq x y z
N MET A 1 5.95 6.34 27.51
CA MET A 1 4.55 6.71 27.70
C MET A 1 3.69 6.02 26.66
N ALA A 2 2.65 5.36 27.08
CA ALA A 2 1.78 4.66 26.15
C ALA A 2 1.00 5.65 25.28
N GLN A 3 1.03 5.43 23.98
CA GLN A 3 0.24 6.22 23.05
C GLN A 3 -1.23 5.77 23.13
N ARG A 4 -2.12 6.72 23.18
CA ARG A 4 -3.55 6.45 23.17
C ARG A 4 -4.02 6.24 21.74
N ARG A 5 -4.94 5.31 21.54
CA ARG A 5 -5.63 5.15 20.29
C ARG A 5 -6.54 6.36 20.04
N ASN A 6 -6.45 6.96 18.88
CA ASN A 6 -7.35 8.03 18.49
C ASN A 6 -8.76 7.47 18.28
N PRO A 7 -9.83 8.21 18.67
CA PRO A 7 -11.19 7.77 18.39
C PRO A 7 -11.38 7.48 16.89
N GLY A 8 -11.95 6.33 16.56
CA GLY A 8 -12.18 5.91 15.19
C GLY A 8 -10.97 5.31 14.48
N GLU A 9 -9.79 5.35 15.10
CA GLU A 9 -8.59 4.76 14.48
C GLU A 9 -8.64 3.24 14.56
N HIS A 10 -8.32 2.58 13.44
CA HIS A 10 -8.30 1.12 13.38
C HIS A 10 -7.21 0.56 14.31
N ALA A 11 -7.49 -0.62 14.89
CA ALA A 11 -6.56 -1.26 15.82
C ALA A 11 -5.19 -1.55 15.22
N ALA A 12 -5.11 -1.86 13.92
CA ALA A 12 -3.84 -2.09 13.24
C ALA A 12 -2.99 -0.82 13.18
N VAL A 13 -3.62 0.33 12.96
CA VAL A 13 -2.93 1.64 12.95
C VAL A 13 -2.43 1.97 14.35
N ALA A 14 -3.27 1.78 15.36
CA ALA A 14 -2.89 2.01 16.76
C ALA A 14 -1.72 1.12 17.17
N ALA A 15 -1.69 -0.14 16.73
CA ALA A 15 -0.60 -1.07 17.00
C ALA A 15 0.72 -0.59 16.40
N VAL A 16 0.71 -0.10 15.16
CA VAL A 16 1.89 0.44 14.50
C VAL A 16 2.45 1.63 15.28
N ARG A 17 1.59 2.55 15.72
CA ARG A 17 2.00 3.70 16.52
C ARG A 17 2.59 3.28 17.86
N ARG A 18 1.94 2.34 18.53
CA ARG A 18 2.35 1.85 19.85
C ARG A 18 3.73 1.20 19.82
N GLU A 19 4.06 0.53 18.72
CA GLU A 19 5.35 -0.12 18.55
C GLU A 19 6.48 0.82 18.13
N GLY A 20 6.15 2.08 17.87
CA GLY A 20 7.13 3.11 17.58
C GLY A 20 7.68 3.09 16.16
N HIS A 21 7.04 2.37 15.24
CA HIS A 21 7.46 2.39 13.84
C HIS A 21 7.08 3.71 13.18
N GLY A 22 8.07 4.34 12.54
CA GLY A 22 7.84 5.60 11.82
C GLY A 22 7.33 5.40 10.41
N LYS A 23 7.39 4.18 9.88
CA LYS A 23 7.01 3.87 8.50
C LYS A 23 6.31 2.53 8.43
N VAL A 24 5.49 2.38 7.40
CA VAL A 24 4.77 1.15 7.07
C VAL A 24 5.03 0.83 5.61
N LYS A 25 5.32 -0.41 5.32
CA LYS A 25 5.45 -0.91 3.96
C LYS A 25 4.08 -1.39 3.48
N PHE A 26 3.71 -1.05 2.25
CA PHE A 26 2.49 -1.56 1.66
C PHE A 26 2.71 -1.84 0.18
N ALA A 27 1.91 -2.72 -0.37
CA ALA A 27 2.06 -3.14 -1.75
C ALA A 27 0.75 -3.63 -2.36
N VAL A 28 0.69 -3.56 -3.68
CA VAL A 28 -0.33 -4.21 -4.51
C VAL A 28 0.36 -5.20 -5.43
N SER A 29 -0.28 -6.34 -5.66
CA SER A 29 0.27 -7.36 -6.57
C SER A 29 -0.06 -7.01 -8.02
N ASP A 30 0.92 -7.11 -8.92
CA ASP A 30 0.67 -7.00 -10.36
C ASP A 30 0.14 -8.33 -10.94
N ILE A 31 -0.04 -8.37 -12.27
CA ILE A 31 -0.61 -9.55 -12.93
C ILE A 31 0.28 -10.79 -12.85
N ASP A 32 1.58 -10.61 -12.60
CA ASP A 32 2.54 -11.70 -12.45
C ASP A 32 2.75 -12.10 -10.99
N GLY A 33 1.99 -11.50 -10.06
CA GLY A 33 2.12 -11.75 -8.63
C GLY A 33 3.29 -11.01 -7.97
N ILE A 34 3.93 -10.08 -8.67
CA ILE A 34 5.01 -9.27 -8.11
C ILE A 34 4.40 -8.17 -7.24
N LEU A 35 4.92 -8.04 -6.02
CA LEU A 35 4.49 -6.97 -5.13
C LEU A 35 5.11 -5.64 -5.54
N ARG A 36 4.26 -4.65 -5.79
CA ARG A 36 4.64 -3.28 -6.14
C ARG A 36 4.21 -2.37 -5.02
N GLY A 37 5.16 -1.73 -4.35
CA GLY A 37 4.82 -0.93 -3.18
C GLY A 37 5.89 0.05 -2.78
N LYS A 38 5.69 0.63 -1.61
CA LYS A 38 6.59 1.62 -1.05
C LYS A 38 6.41 1.68 0.47
N TYR A 39 7.27 2.48 1.11
CA TYR A 39 7.09 2.85 2.51
C TYR A 39 6.23 4.11 2.59
N LEU A 40 5.34 4.14 3.58
CA LEU A 40 4.59 5.34 3.97
C LEU A 40 4.98 5.75 5.38
N HIS A 41 5.08 7.05 5.64
CA HIS A 41 5.13 7.55 7.00
C HIS A 41 3.86 7.13 7.75
N VAL A 42 3.99 6.83 9.04
CA VAL A 42 2.87 6.31 9.84
C VAL A 42 1.65 7.23 9.82
N ASP A 43 1.83 8.55 9.80
CA ASP A 43 0.70 9.48 9.74
C ASP A 43 -0.05 9.40 8.41
N LYS A 44 0.69 9.25 7.32
CA LYS A 44 0.07 9.05 6.01
C LYS A 44 -0.63 7.70 5.91
N PHE A 45 -0.06 6.68 6.52
CA PHE A 45 -0.69 5.36 6.62
C PHE A 45 -2.03 5.45 7.37
N ALA A 46 -2.09 6.19 8.47
CA ALA A 46 -3.32 6.35 9.24
C ALA A 46 -4.44 6.95 8.38
N GLY A 47 -4.14 7.99 7.60
CA GLY A 47 -5.10 8.56 6.67
C GLY A 47 -5.50 7.61 5.54
N ALA A 48 -4.54 6.89 4.98
CA ALA A 48 -4.78 5.93 3.91
C ALA A 48 -5.61 4.73 4.39
N ALA A 49 -5.46 4.32 5.65
CA ALA A 49 -6.24 3.22 6.23
C ALA A 49 -7.73 3.54 6.27
N GLU A 50 -8.11 4.82 6.40
CA GLU A 50 -9.49 5.25 6.39
C GLU A 50 -10.03 5.52 4.97
N GLY A 51 -9.28 6.31 4.19
CA GLY A 51 -9.74 6.84 2.91
C GLY A 51 -9.16 6.16 1.68
N GLY A 52 -8.21 5.24 1.86
CA GLY A 52 -7.48 4.65 0.75
C GLY A 52 -6.39 5.57 0.24
N PHE A 53 -5.74 5.17 -0.84
CA PHE A 53 -4.70 5.96 -1.48
C PHE A 53 -4.74 5.76 -2.99
N GLY A 54 -4.26 6.77 -3.72
CA GLY A 54 -4.15 6.71 -5.17
C GLY A 54 -2.90 5.97 -5.60
N PHE A 55 -3.02 5.20 -6.67
CA PHE A 55 -1.87 4.58 -7.33
C PHE A 55 -2.12 4.54 -8.83
N CYS A 56 -1.06 4.55 -9.61
CA CYS A 56 -1.20 4.44 -11.06
C CYS A 56 -1.55 2.98 -11.41
N ASP A 57 -2.66 2.77 -12.10
CA ASP A 57 -3.12 1.42 -12.46
C ASP A 57 -2.29 0.76 -13.56
N VAL A 58 -1.26 1.42 -14.05
CA VAL A 58 -0.30 0.85 -15.01
C VAL A 58 0.29 -0.47 -14.52
N VAL A 59 0.36 -0.69 -13.21
CA VAL A 59 0.88 -1.95 -12.64
C VAL A 59 0.10 -3.17 -13.13
N PHE A 60 -1.13 -3.01 -13.55
CA PHE A 60 -1.94 -4.09 -14.10
C PHE A 60 -1.77 -4.25 -15.62
N GLY A 61 -1.04 -3.34 -16.26
CA GLY A 61 -0.80 -3.33 -17.69
C GLY A 61 0.65 -3.52 -18.07
N TRP A 62 1.51 -3.94 -17.15
CA TRP A 62 2.91 -4.22 -17.45
C TRP A 62 3.34 -5.58 -16.89
N ASP A 63 4.48 -6.09 -17.38
CA ASP A 63 5.03 -7.36 -16.92
C ASP A 63 6.05 -7.16 -15.79
N ALA A 64 6.68 -8.27 -15.36
CA ALA A 64 7.67 -8.27 -14.29
C ALA A 64 8.91 -7.42 -14.59
N HIS A 65 9.13 -7.05 -15.84
CA HIS A 65 10.25 -6.19 -16.29
C HIS A 65 9.80 -4.76 -16.54
N ASP A 66 8.59 -4.39 -16.10
CA ASP A 66 8.00 -3.06 -16.26
C ASP A 66 7.73 -2.68 -17.73
N VAL A 67 7.54 -3.66 -18.59
CA VAL A 67 7.17 -3.44 -19.99
C VAL A 67 5.66 -3.39 -20.11
N CYS A 68 5.13 -2.24 -20.55
CA CYS A 68 3.69 -2.04 -20.70
C CYS A 68 3.15 -2.85 -21.87
N TYR A 69 2.02 -3.53 -21.64
CA TYR A 69 1.29 -4.19 -22.70
C TYR A 69 0.60 -3.16 -23.60
N ASP A 70 0.48 -3.45 -24.87
CA ASP A 70 -0.14 -2.58 -25.87
C ASP A 70 -1.55 -3.04 -26.30
N ASN A 71 -2.02 -4.15 -25.75
CA ASN A 71 -3.31 -4.77 -26.11
C ASN A 71 -4.30 -4.83 -24.94
N THR A 72 -4.13 -3.95 -23.94
CA THR A 72 -5.00 -3.92 -22.77
C THR A 72 -6.27 -3.12 -23.05
N GLN A 73 -7.34 -3.41 -22.29
CA GLN A 73 -8.62 -2.73 -22.42
C GLN A 73 -8.89 -1.75 -21.26
N VAL A 74 -8.42 -2.04 -20.05
CA VAL A 74 -8.73 -1.25 -18.85
C VAL A 74 -7.64 -0.24 -18.56
N THR A 75 -6.38 -0.65 -18.62
CA THR A 75 -5.22 0.23 -18.42
C THR A 75 -4.28 0.12 -19.61
N GLY A 76 -3.64 1.22 -19.96
CA GLY A 76 -2.73 1.25 -21.10
C GLY A 76 -2.55 2.68 -21.60
N TRP A 77 -1.75 2.85 -22.64
CA TRP A 77 -1.46 4.15 -23.23
C TRP A 77 -2.71 4.89 -23.70
N GLN A 78 -3.74 4.16 -24.17
CA GLN A 78 -5.00 4.74 -24.64
C GLN A 78 -5.79 5.41 -23.52
N HIS A 79 -5.57 5.08 -22.27
CA HIS A 79 -6.28 5.63 -21.13
C HIS A 79 -5.45 6.65 -20.33
N GLY A 80 -4.17 6.88 -20.70
CA GLY A 80 -3.29 7.82 -20.03
C GLY A 80 -2.91 7.41 -18.61
N PHE A 81 -3.10 6.16 -18.23
CA PHE A 81 -2.76 5.60 -16.92
C PHE A 81 -3.27 6.45 -15.75
N PRO A 82 -4.59 6.71 -15.64
CA PRO A 82 -5.11 7.49 -14.52
C PRO A 82 -4.90 6.76 -13.20
N ASP A 83 -4.80 7.54 -12.09
CA ASP A 83 -4.72 6.95 -10.77
C ASP A 83 -6.01 6.23 -10.40
N ALA A 84 -5.86 5.06 -9.81
CA ALA A 84 -6.95 4.31 -9.20
C ALA A 84 -6.90 4.45 -7.69
N LEU A 85 -8.04 4.27 -7.03
CA LEU A 85 -8.11 4.26 -5.57
C LEU A 85 -7.87 2.85 -5.06
N ALA A 86 -6.90 2.69 -4.16
CA ALA A 86 -6.66 1.45 -3.43
C ALA A 86 -7.12 1.59 -1.98
N ARG A 87 -7.67 0.52 -1.43
CA ARG A 87 -7.98 0.41 -0.01
C ARG A 87 -7.04 -0.60 0.62
N ILE A 88 -6.51 -0.26 1.79
CA ILE A 88 -5.60 -1.15 2.50
C ILE A 88 -6.42 -2.23 3.19
N ASP A 89 -6.06 -3.49 2.95
CA ASP A 89 -6.63 -4.63 3.68
C ASP A 89 -5.85 -4.81 4.98
N LEU A 90 -6.35 -4.21 6.05
CA LEU A 90 -5.68 -4.22 7.35
C LEU A 90 -5.62 -5.61 7.98
N ALA A 91 -6.42 -6.56 7.51
CA ALA A 91 -6.37 -7.95 7.97
C ALA A 91 -5.10 -8.67 7.52
N THR A 92 -4.40 -8.14 6.51
CA THR A 92 -3.15 -8.72 6.03
C THR A 92 -1.91 -8.19 6.74
N ALA A 93 -2.07 -7.37 7.76
CA ALA A 93 -0.98 -6.74 8.49
C ALA A 93 0.00 -7.77 9.05
N ARG A 94 1.29 -7.56 8.79
CA ARG A 94 2.39 -8.45 9.19
C ARG A 94 3.62 -7.65 9.53
N ARG A 95 4.69 -8.38 9.86
CA ARG A 95 6.02 -7.81 10.04
C ARG A 95 6.97 -8.43 9.05
N VAL A 96 7.96 -7.65 8.64
CA VAL A 96 9.02 -8.12 7.75
C VAL A 96 10.28 -8.35 8.59
N PRO A 97 10.59 -9.59 9.01
CA PRO A 97 11.69 -9.83 9.96
C PRO A 97 13.05 -9.41 9.42
N TRP A 98 13.28 -9.55 8.11
CA TRP A 98 14.55 -9.19 7.48
C TRP A 98 14.68 -7.70 7.16
N ASP A 99 13.65 -6.92 7.45
CA ASP A 99 13.64 -5.47 7.24
C ASP A 99 13.34 -4.75 8.56
N GLY A 100 14.03 -5.16 9.62
CA GLY A 100 13.92 -4.54 10.95
C GLY A 100 12.56 -4.72 11.63
N GLY A 101 11.76 -5.68 11.20
CA GLY A 101 10.41 -5.87 11.74
C GLY A 101 9.41 -4.80 11.29
N VAL A 102 9.68 -4.10 10.19
CA VAL A 102 8.79 -3.05 9.69
C VAL A 102 7.39 -3.61 9.45
N PRO A 103 6.32 -2.90 9.80
CA PRO A 103 4.96 -3.31 9.48
C PRO A 103 4.72 -3.34 7.97
N PHE A 104 3.96 -4.35 7.55
CA PHE A 104 3.68 -4.58 6.13
C PHE A 104 2.24 -5.06 5.92
#